data_7f1665908b9cfb181d4dd7e9406848f4
#
_entry.id   7f1665908b9cfb181d4dd7e9406848f4
#
_cell.length_a   1.000
_cell.length_b   1.000
_cell.length_c   1.000
_cell.angle_alpha   90.00
_cell.angle_beta   90.00
_cell.angle_gamma   90.00
#
_symmetry.space_group_name_H-M   'P 1'
#
loop_
_entity.id
_entity.type
_entity.pdbx_description
1 polymer ?
#
loop_
_entity_poly.entity_id
_entity_poly.type
_entity_poly.pdbx_seq_one_letter_code
_entity_poly.pdbx_strand_id
1 'polypeptide(L)'
;MEKIKEQFSKLQIAKRCSVTEDLSYLLDIDISRGEGSHLVAVCCSNKSIRVYNRETLSLLQEYNSHPALLSGVRFAHTNENILFSAGSDGSLKCWDIRSSIVKPVQLFCGYPSNVFISCDISCNDLLVCAGTEKVEEDAFVTFWDARGCTNSVSSSKQPLGVYSESHNDDVTKVCFHPNKPHLLASGSTDGLVNVFDINEDNEESALVSTCNSDSSVSFIGWAGKDYWQVYCMTHDEGFCYWDLTQLDSEKSTTLLHIPDVRGVENIKLDYLIGGVYHEKVDKLFVFGGMSTGCICLIECCAHELNFVGILQGGHSATVRSFCWNMVDDSLFTGGEDAELLLWKPGAIEKDLSKKTSMKVASSVYQQTKVHQHSLKTKKVKK
;
A
#
# COMPACT_ATOMS: atom_id res chain seq x y z
N MET A 1 12.83 -8.45 21.75
CA MET A 1 11.39 -8.52 22.03
C MET A 1 10.88 -7.29 22.78
N GLU A 2 11.38 -6.97 23.97
CA GLU A 2 10.91 -5.83 24.78
C GLU A 2 10.96 -4.49 24.06
N LYS A 3 12.01 -4.19 23.30
CA LYS A 3 12.19 -2.88 22.63
C LYS A 3 11.11 -2.56 21.59
N ILE A 4 10.70 -3.55 20.76
CA ILE A 4 9.65 -3.33 19.75
C ILE A 4 8.26 -3.32 20.39
N LYS A 5 7.99 -4.22 21.35
CA LYS A 5 6.76 -4.15 22.14
C LYS A 5 6.62 -2.78 22.79
N GLU A 6 7.72 -2.27 23.35
CA GLU A 6 7.75 -0.93 23.95
C GLU A 6 7.57 0.18 22.91
N GLN A 7 8.18 0.10 21.73
CA GLN A 7 8.01 1.08 20.66
C GLN A 7 6.59 1.08 20.13
N PHE A 8 6.03 -0.12 19.81
CA PHE A 8 4.66 -0.23 19.32
C PHE A 8 3.64 0.25 20.35
N SER A 9 3.83 -0.09 21.63
CA SER A 9 2.95 0.38 22.71
C SER A 9 3.01 1.90 22.93
N LYS A 10 4.09 2.56 22.46
CA LYS A 10 4.24 4.02 22.48
C LYS A 10 3.71 4.72 21.24
N LEU A 11 3.30 3.97 20.22
CA LEU A 11 2.68 4.56 19.03
C LEU A 11 1.38 5.24 19.41
N GLN A 12 1.30 6.52 19.11
CA GLN A 12 0.11 7.34 19.30
C GLN A 12 -0.16 8.14 18.04
N ILE A 13 -1.39 8.55 17.84
CA ILE A 13 -1.77 9.34 16.68
C ILE A 13 -1.09 10.71 16.77
N ALA A 14 -0.15 10.93 15.86
CA ALA A 14 0.54 12.21 15.71
C ALA A 14 -0.27 13.19 14.84
N LYS A 15 -0.93 12.64 13.80
CA LYS A 15 -1.74 13.38 12.84
C LYS A 15 -2.88 12.52 12.30
N ARG A 16 -3.96 13.21 11.95
CA ARG A 16 -5.14 12.67 11.31
C ARG A 16 -5.52 13.55 10.13
N CYS A 17 -5.88 12.94 9.02
CA CYS A 17 -6.35 13.64 7.84
C CYS A 17 -7.54 12.87 7.26
N SER A 18 -8.71 13.52 7.20
CA SER A 18 -9.81 13.02 6.40
C SER A 18 -9.51 13.28 4.92
N VAL A 19 -9.36 12.21 4.15
CA VAL A 19 -8.83 12.27 2.78
C VAL A 19 -9.88 12.79 1.81
N THR A 20 -11.16 12.46 2.05
CA THR A 20 -12.30 12.88 1.23
C THR A 20 -13.46 13.34 2.09
N GLU A 21 -14.31 14.24 1.53
CA GLU A 21 -15.58 14.59 2.16
C GLU A 21 -16.63 13.47 2.00
N ASP A 22 -16.49 12.67 0.93
CA ASP A 22 -17.29 11.47 0.69
C ASP A 22 -16.59 10.26 1.36
N LEU A 23 -17.37 9.26 1.77
CA LEU A 23 -16.87 7.99 2.33
C LEU A 23 -16.13 7.20 1.26
N SER A 24 -14.88 7.55 1.01
CA SER A 24 -13.99 6.86 0.08
C SER A 24 -12.97 6.06 0.85
N TYR A 25 -12.83 4.78 0.52
CA TYR A 25 -11.85 3.88 1.14
C TYR A 25 -10.42 4.21 0.70
N LEU A 26 -9.47 4.12 1.61
CA LEU A 26 -8.05 4.16 1.31
C LEU A 26 -7.57 2.74 1.03
N LEU A 27 -7.27 2.47 -0.25
CA LEU A 27 -7.01 1.12 -0.73
C LEU A 27 -5.54 0.71 -0.58
N ASP A 28 -4.61 1.64 -0.82
CA ASP A 28 -3.17 1.38 -0.73
C ASP A 28 -2.42 2.66 -0.32
N ILE A 29 -1.30 2.48 0.38
CA ILE A 29 -0.43 3.55 0.87
C ILE A 29 1.02 3.19 0.56
N ASP A 30 1.79 4.13 0.00
CA ASP A 30 3.23 4.00 -0.07
C ASP A 30 3.91 5.31 0.34
N ILE A 31 5.14 5.22 0.83
CA ILE A 31 5.96 6.36 1.24
C ILE A 31 7.19 6.49 0.35
N SER A 32 7.57 7.72 0.05
CA SER A 32 8.82 7.98 -0.66
C SER A 32 10.02 7.55 0.18
N ARG A 33 11.04 7.00 -0.51
CA ARG A 33 12.27 6.46 0.07
C ARG A 33 13.42 7.44 -0.14
N GLY A 34 14.48 7.30 0.66
CA GLY A 34 15.69 8.14 0.61
C GLY A 34 15.80 9.11 1.77
N GLU A 35 17.03 9.63 1.97
CA GLU A 35 17.28 10.64 3.00
C GLU A 35 16.58 11.96 2.65
N GLY A 36 15.79 12.49 3.59
CA GLY A 36 15.05 13.73 3.40
C GLY A 36 13.73 13.60 2.64
N SER A 37 13.31 12.41 2.23
CA SER A 37 12.03 12.21 1.57
C SER A 37 10.85 12.50 2.52
N HIS A 38 9.83 13.21 2.01
CA HIS A 38 8.74 13.73 2.83
C HIS A 38 7.34 13.43 2.29
N LEU A 39 7.20 12.44 1.41
CA LEU A 39 5.96 12.20 0.70
C LEU A 39 5.29 10.90 1.17
N VAL A 40 3.98 10.91 1.18
CA VAL A 40 3.12 9.72 1.29
C VAL A 40 2.06 9.80 0.20
N ALA A 41 1.88 8.72 -0.55
CA ALA A 41 0.86 8.58 -1.57
C ALA A 41 -0.22 7.60 -1.10
N VAL A 42 -1.45 7.91 -1.45
CA VAL A 42 -2.63 7.11 -1.12
C VAL A 42 -3.47 6.93 -2.37
N CYS A 43 -3.91 5.72 -2.68
CA CYS A 43 -4.95 5.52 -3.66
C CYS A 43 -6.31 5.29 -2.98
N CYS A 44 -7.34 5.88 -3.56
CA CYS A 44 -8.69 5.92 -3.00
C CYS A 44 -9.69 5.20 -3.90
N SER A 45 -10.76 4.65 -3.31
CA SER A 45 -11.83 3.98 -4.05
C SER A 45 -12.61 4.91 -4.99
N ASN A 46 -12.53 6.23 -4.79
CA ASN A 46 -13.07 7.23 -5.72
C ASN A 46 -12.16 7.48 -6.94
N LYS A 47 -11.16 6.62 -7.18
CA LYS A 47 -10.22 6.65 -8.32
C LYS A 47 -9.20 7.80 -8.25
N SER A 48 -9.09 8.50 -7.13
CA SER A 48 -8.08 9.53 -6.93
C SER A 48 -6.81 8.96 -6.32
N ILE A 49 -5.66 9.52 -6.75
CA ILE A 49 -4.37 9.33 -6.11
C ILE A 49 -4.04 10.65 -5.43
N ARG A 50 -3.71 10.62 -4.16
CA ARG A 50 -3.39 11.82 -3.38
C ARG A 50 -2.01 11.70 -2.78
N VAL A 51 -1.23 12.76 -2.93
CA VAL A 51 0.12 12.87 -2.38
C VAL A 51 0.14 13.92 -1.28
N TYR A 52 0.60 13.53 -0.11
CA TYR A 52 0.68 14.36 1.07
C TYR A 52 2.11 14.57 1.52
N ASN A 53 2.35 15.66 2.23
CA ASN A 53 3.54 15.78 3.04
C ASN A 53 3.47 14.80 4.23
N ARG A 54 4.47 13.97 4.39
CA ARG A 54 4.52 12.88 5.39
C ARG A 54 4.42 13.35 6.84
N GLU A 55 4.95 14.53 7.15
CA GLU A 55 5.00 15.05 8.52
C GLU A 55 3.72 15.82 8.90
N THR A 56 3.15 16.54 7.96
CA THR A 56 2.02 17.43 8.23
C THR A 56 0.68 16.86 7.82
N LEU A 57 0.65 15.84 6.96
CA LEU A 57 -0.50 15.33 6.23
C LEU A 57 -1.23 16.42 5.44
N SER A 58 -0.51 17.48 5.01
CA SER A 58 -1.07 18.46 4.09
C SER A 58 -1.05 17.89 2.67
N LEU A 59 -2.18 18.00 1.96
CA LEU A 59 -2.29 17.60 0.56
C LEU A 59 -1.38 18.48 -0.30
N LEU A 60 -0.55 17.85 -1.12
CA LEU A 60 0.35 18.49 -2.07
C LEU A 60 -0.16 18.38 -3.50
N GLN A 61 -0.65 17.19 -3.89
CA GLN A 61 -1.08 16.90 -5.25
C GLN A 61 -2.23 15.89 -5.25
N GLU A 62 -3.12 16.01 -6.25
CA GLU A 62 -4.18 15.05 -6.52
C GLU A 62 -4.25 14.71 -8.02
N TYR A 63 -4.39 13.42 -8.33
CA TYR A 63 -4.50 12.90 -9.69
C TYR A 63 -5.81 12.11 -9.83
N ASN A 64 -6.64 12.46 -10.83
CA ASN A 64 -7.93 11.84 -11.12
C ASN A 64 -7.95 11.31 -12.56
N SER A 65 -6.93 10.55 -12.96
CA SER A 65 -6.71 10.21 -14.36
C SER A 65 -6.98 8.74 -14.70
N HIS A 66 -7.26 7.90 -13.72
CA HIS A 66 -7.73 6.55 -13.97
C HIS A 66 -9.27 6.53 -14.09
N PRO A 67 -9.84 6.00 -15.20
CA PRO A 67 -11.29 5.90 -15.36
C PRO A 67 -11.91 4.76 -14.53
N ALA A 68 -11.10 3.78 -14.11
CA ALA A 68 -11.50 2.63 -13.31
C ALA A 68 -10.86 2.65 -11.90
N LEU A 69 -11.13 1.62 -11.09
CA LEU A 69 -10.58 1.49 -9.75
C LEU A 69 -9.04 1.38 -9.78
N LEU A 70 -8.41 1.93 -8.76
CA LEU A 70 -6.97 1.79 -8.53
C LEU A 70 -6.69 0.51 -7.76
N SER A 71 -5.64 -0.19 -8.16
CA SER A 71 -5.15 -1.39 -7.51
C SER A 71 -3.91 -1.17 -6.63
N GLY A 72 -3.17 -0.07 -6.84
CA GLY A 72 -2.04 0.27 -6.01
C GLY A 72 -1.27 1.49 -6.47
N VAL A 73 -0.41 1.98 -5.56
CA VAL A 73 0.54 3.08 -5.80
C VAL A 73 1.91 2.69 -5.28
N ARG A 74 2.98 3.06 -6.01
CA ARG A 74 4.37 2.80 -5.62
C ARG A 74 5.25 3.98 -5.97
N PHE A 75 6.01 4.48 -4.99
CA PHE A 75 7.10 5.41 -5.27
C PHE A 75 8.28 4.69 -5.89
N ALA A 76 8.98 5.36 -6.78
CA ALA A 76 10.31 4.94 -7.19
C ALA A 76 11.25 4.90 -5.97
N HIS A 77 12.23 3.98 -6.01
CA HIS A 77 13.16 3.77 -4.90
C HIS A 77 14.27 4.82 -4.86
N THR A 78 14.72 5.27 -6.04
CA THR A 78 15.88 6.19 -6.18
C THR A 78 15.46 7.64 -6.44
N ASN A 79 14.18 7.89 -6.77
CA ASN A 79 13.66 9.23 -7.06
C ASN A 79 12.30 9.45 -6.39
N GLU A 80 12.30 10.17 -5.29
CA GLU A 80 11.09 10.46 -4.49
C GLU A 80 9.99 11.21 -5.26
N ASN A 81 10.33 11.84 -6.40
CA ASN A 81 9.38 12.61 -7.20
C ASN A 81 8.65 11.78 -8.26
N ILE A 82 8.97 10.51 -8.38
CA ILE A 82 8.35 9.59 -9.33
C ILE A 82 7.43 8.63 -8.59
N LEU A 83 6.18 8.57 -9.03
CA LEU A 83 5.15 7.71 -8.51
C LEU A 83 4.55 6.86 -9.64
N PHE A 84 4.27 5.60 -9.37
CA PHE A 84 3.56 4.70 -10.26
C PHE A 84 2.19 4.37 -9.68
N SER A 85 1.21 4.17 -10.54
CA SER A 85 -0.13 3.71 -10.16
C SER A 85 -0.65 2.72 -11.17
N ALA A 86 -1.31 1.67 -10.69
CA ALA A 86 -1.99 0.68 -11.51
C ALA A 86 -3.49 0.71 -11.26
N GLY A 87 -4.26 0.32 -12.26
CA GLY A 87 -5.71 0.29 -12.15
C GLY A 87 -6.39 -0.73 -13.02
N SER A 88 -7.66 -0.97 -12.73
CA SER A 88 -8.54 -1.89 -13.46
C SER A 88 -8.87 -1.40 -14.88
N ASP A 89 -8.34 -0.24 -15.30
CA ASP A 89 -8.39 0.23 -16.68
C ASP A 89 -7.33 -0.42 -17.60
N GLY A 90 -6.58 -1.41 -17.07
CA GLY A 90 -5.50 -2.10 -17.79
C GLY A 90 -4.31 -1.20 -18.07
N SER A 91 -4.14 -0.14 -17.29
CA SER A 91 -3.01 0.77 -17.44
C SER A 91 -2.22 0.93 -16.15
N LEU A 92 -0.90 1.05 -16.30
CA LEU A 92 -0.01 1.53 -15.28
C LEU A 92 0.51 2.89 -15.71
N LYS A 93 0.51 3.87 -14.82
CA LYS A 93 0.85 5.26 -15.10
C LYS A 93 2.00 5.71 -14.21
N CYS A 94 2.93 6.46 -14.82
CA CYS A 94 4.03 7.10 -14.11
C CYS A 94 3.74 8.61 -14.00
N TRP A 95 3.98 9.17 -12.82
CA TRP A 95 3.74 10.57 -12.47
C TRP A 95 5.02 11.23 -11.99
N ASP A 96 5.28 12.46 -12.46
CA ASP A 96 6.28 13.35 -11.85
C ASP A 96 5.55 14.35 -10.95
N ILE A 97 5.75 14.25 -9.63
CA ILE A 97 5.05 15.04 -8.63
C ILE A 97 5.42 16.53 -8.70
N ARG A 98 6.58 16.86 -9.26
CA ARG A 98 7.02 18.26 -9.44
C ARG A 98 6.26 18.96 -10.57
N SER A 99 5.63 18.18 -11.44
CA SER A 99 4.90 18.74 -12.58
C SER A 99 3.61 19.39 -12.13
N SER A 100 3.38 20.64 -12.53
CA SER A 100 2.08 21.29 -12.38
C SER A 100 1.01 20.71 -13.32
N ILE A 101 1.41 19.90 -14.30
CA ILE A 101 0.53 19.26 -15.26
C ILE A 101 0.08 17.92 -14.67
N VAL A 102 -1.21 17.80 -14.36
CA VAL A 102 -1.83 16.59 -13.82
C VAL A 102 -2.06 15.56 -14.94
N LYS A 103 -0.95 15.12 -15.58
CA LYS A 103 -0.96 14.08 -16.62
C LYS A 103 0.18 13.11 -16.36
N PRO A 104 -0.01 11.82 -16.66
CA PRO A 104 1.07 10.84 -16.53
C PRO A 104 2.21 11.20 -17.50
N VAL A 105 3.45 11.06 -17.04
CA VAL A 105 4.65 11.25 -17.85
C VAL A 105 4.98 10.02 -18.69
N GLN A 106 4.50 8.84 -18.28
CA GLN A 106 4.57 7.59 -19.03
C GLN A 106 3.26 6.82 -18.83
N LEU A 107 2.88 6.07 -19.86
CA LEU A 107 1.73 5.16 -19.88
C LEU A 107 2.22 3.78 -20.31
N PHE A 108 1.90 2.77 -19.52
CA PHE A 108 2.18 1.37 -19.78
C PHE A 108 0.83 0.66 -19.93
N CYS A 109 0.67 -0.04 -21.03
CA CYS A 109 -0.55 -0.80 -21.31
C CYS A 109 -0.19 -2.26 -21.51
N GLY A 110 -1.03 -3.13 -20.94
CA GLY A 110 -0.95 -4.57 -21.14
C GLY A 110 -1.64 -5.01 -22.42
N TYR A 111 -1.97 -6.28 -22.47
CA TYR A 111 -2.85 -6.81 -23.50
C TYR A 111 -4.24 -6.17 -23.40
N PRO A 112 -4.96 -6.06 -24.53
CA PRO A 112 -6.33 -5.58 -24.51
C PRO A 112 -7.17 -6.43 -23.53
N SER A 113 -7.90 -5.76 -22.66
CA SER A 113 -8.81 -6.35 -21.66
C SER A 113 -8.18 -6.83 -20.34
N ASN A 114 -6.87 -6.72 -20.12
CA ASN A 114 -6.29 -7.13 -18.83
C ASN A 114 -6.55 -6.07 -17.77
N VAL A 115 -7.17 -6.48 -16.68
CA VAL A 115 -7.35 -5.69 -15.46
C VAL A 115 -6.11 -5.86 -14.59
N PHE A 116 -5.42 -4.77 -14.25
CA PHE A 116 -4.30 -4.84 -13.31
C PHE A 116 -4.81 -4.76 -11.87
N ILE A 117 -4.50 -5.78 -11.06
CA ILE A 117 -4.90 -5.87 -9.65
C ILE A 117 -3.73 -5.74 -8.69
N SER A 118 -2.51 -5.81 -9.19
CA SER A 118 -1.30 -5.54 -8.41
C SER A 118 -0.20 -4.93 -9.27
N CYS A 119 0.71 -4.18 -8.65
CA CYS A 119 1.90 -3.67 -9.33
C CYS A 119 3.05 -3.46 -8.35
N ASP A 120 4.27 -3.50 -8.89
CA ASP A 120 5.47 -3.13 -8.14
C ASP A 120 6.57 -2.61 -9.08
N ILE A 121 7.60 -2.00 -8.48
CA ILE A 121 8.78 -1.48 -9.18
C ILE A 121 10.05 -2.11 -8.58
N SER A 122 11.00 -2.47 -9.45
CA SER A 122 12.29 -3.01 -9.03
C SER A 122 13.10 -2.01 -8.20
N CYS A 123 13.90 -2.49 -7.27
CA CYS A 123 14.67 -1.66 -6.34
C CYS A 123 15.68 -0.71 -7.00
N ASN A 124 15.99 -0.91 -8.30
CA ASN A 124 16.84 -0.03 -9.11
C ASN A 124 16.04 0.89 -10.06
N ASP A 125 14.71 0.90 -9.98
CA ASP A 125 13.77 1.68 -10.79
C ASP A 125 13.87 1.43 -12.32
N LEU A 126 14.40 0.28 -12.73
CA LEU A 126 14.54 -0.03 -14.15
C LEU A 126 13.35 -0.79 -14.73
N LEU A 127 12.67 -1.57 -13.92
CA LEU A 127 11.54 -2.39 -14.32
C LEU A 127 10.33 -2.10 -13.46
N VAL A 128 9.17 -2.11 -14.08
CA VAL A 128 7.88 -2.11 -13.42
C VAL A 128 7.09 -3.33 -13.89
N CYS A 129 6.35 -3.95 -13.00
CA CYS A 129 5.50 -5.09 -13.31
C CYS A 129 4.07 -4.90 -12.79
N ALA A 130 3.14 -5.63 -13.39
CA ALA A 130 1.77 -5.73 -12.93
C ALA A 130 1.27 -7.18 -13.01
N GLY A 131 0.47 -7.59 -12.03
CA GLY A 131 -0.30 -8.81 -12.03
C GLY A 131 -1.75 -8.53 -12.46
N THR A 132 -2.35 -9.46 -13.19
CA THR A 132 -3.68 -9.30 -13.78
C THR A 132 -4.74 -10.14 -13.08
N GLU A 133 -6.01 -9.74 -13.28
CA GLU A 133 -7.12 -10.69 -13.16
C GLU A 133 -6.98 -11.79 -14.21
N LYS A 134 -7.59 -12.92 -13.92
CA LYS A 134 -7.69 -14.05 -14.82
C LYS A 134 -8.44 -13.66 -16.11
N VAL A 135 -7.88 -14.06 -17.25
CA VAL A 135 -8.48 -13.93 -18.55
C VAL A 135 -8.55 -15.31 -19.19
N GLU A 136 -9.76 -15.82 -19.39
CA GLU A 136 -10.01 -17.21 -19.81
C GLU A 136 -9.49 -18.22 -18.79
N GLU A 137 -8.38 -18.91 -19.06
CA GLU A 137 -7.78 -19.89 -18.14
C GLU A 137 -6.46 -19.43 -17.53
N ASP A 138 -5.93 -18.26 -17.92
CA ASP A 138 -4.60 -17.77 -17.56
C ASP A 138 -4.67 -16.43 -16.82
N ALA A 139 -3.66 -16.17 -15.99
CA ALA A 139 -3.40 -14.87 -15.40
C ALA A 139 -1.94 -14.47 -15.67
N PHE A 140 -1.71 -13.16 -15.82
CA PHE A 140 -0.47 -12.69 -16.39
C PHE A 140 0.34 -11.85 -15.40
N VAL A 141 1.67 -12.00 -15.47
CA VAL A 141 2.63 -11.04 -14.91
C VAL A 141 3.31 -10.33 -16.08
N THR A 142 3.09 -9.04 -16.20
CA THR A 142 3.58 -8.24 -17.33
C THR A 142 4.66 -7.28 -16.88
N PHE A 143 5.72 -7.13 -17.69
CA PHE A 143 6.90 -6.32 -17.39
C PHE A 143 7.12 -5.20 -18.39
N TRP A 144 7.58 -4.02 -17.93
CA TRP A 144 7.95 -2.89 -18.78
C TRP A 144 9.24 -2.24 -18.32
N ASP A 145 9.94 -1.62 -19.28
CA ASP A 145 11.06 -0.73 -19.00
C ASP A 145 10.55 0.59 -18.41
N ALA A 146 10.87 0.84 -17.14
CA ALA A 146 10.49 2.06 -16.44
C ALA A 146 11.33 3.27 -16.83
N ARG A 147 12.48 3.07 -17.52
CA ARG A 147 13.40 4.15 -17.92
C ARG A 147 12.82 5.03 -19.04
N GLY A 148 13.21 6.29 -19.00
CA GLY A 148 13.09 7.22 -20.12
C GLY A 148 11.70 7.80 -20.31
N CYS A 149 11.59 9.09 -20.07
CA CYS A 149 10.52 9.91 -20.63
C CYS A 149 10.74 9.98 -22.14
N THR A 150 9.91 9.30 -22.92
CA THR A 150 9.82 9.63 -24.35
C THR A 150 9.21 11.02 -24.44
N ASN A 151 9.84 11.92 -25.20
CA ASN A 151 9.38 13.31 -25.43
C ASN A 151 8.00 13.40 -26.12
N SER A 152 7.29 12.29 -26.29
CA SER A 152 5.93 12.20 -26.81
C SER A 152 5.04 11.44 -25.85
N VAL A 153 4.20 12.13 -25.09
CA VAL A 153 3.15 11.61 -24.20
C VAL A 153 2.09 10.77 -24.94
N SER A 154 2.24 10.53 -26.22
CA SER A 154 1.21 9.95 -27.10
C SER A 154 1.36 8.46 -27.41
N SER A 155 2.43 7.79 -26.97
CA SER A 155 2.58 6.34 -27.18
C SER A 155 2.68 5.59 -25.85
N SER A 156 1.80 4.63 -25.65
CA SER A 156 1.93 3.64 -24.56
C SER A 156 3.16 2.78 -24.78
N LYS A 157 3.88 2.47 -23.70
CA LYS A 157 4.97 1.51 -23.74
C LYS A 157 4.43 0.10 -23.88
N GLN A 158 5.02 -0.65 -24.79
CA GLN A 158 4.73 -2.07 -24.95
C GLN A 158 5.46 -2.88 -23.88
N PRO A 159 4.89 -4.02 -23.44
CA PRO A 159 5.56 -4.93 -22.53
C PRO A 159 6.93 -5.39 -23.08
N LEU A 160 7.90 -5.54 -22.18
CA LEU A 160 9.18 -6.23 -22.43
C LEU A 160 8.99 -7.74 -22.46
N GLY A 161 8.12 -8.25 -21.59
CA GLY A 161 7.81 -9.66 -21.45
C GLY A 161 6.52 -9.86 -20.69
N VAL A 162 5.98 -11.07 -20.82
CA VAL A 162 4.76 -11.52 -20.15
C VAL A 162 4.97 -12.95 -19.71
N TYR A 163 4.70 -13.24 -18.44
CA TYR A 163 4.57 -14.59 -17.94
C TYR A 163 3.08 -14.96 -17.95
N SER A 164 2.75 -16.10 -18.54
CA SER A 164 1.38 -16.55 -18.81
C SER A 164 1.10 -17.99 -18.41
N GLU A 165 2.12 -18.74 -17.99
CA GLU A 165 2.01 -20.18 -17.70
C GLU A 165 2.11 -20.49 -16.21
N SER A 166 2.52 -19.52 -15.40
CA SER A 166 2.86 -19.72 -13.98
C SER A 166 1.67 -19.62 -13.03
N HIS A 167 0.56 -19.01 -13.45
CA HIS A 167 -0.65 -18.84 -12.65
C HIS A 167 -1.93 -19.09 -13.47
N ASN A 168 -2.87 -19.80 -12.87
CA ASN A 168 -4.16 -20.16 -13.48
C ASN A 168 -5.33 -19.31 -12.94
N ASP A 169 -5.07 -18.38 -12.05
CA ASP A 169 -6.09 -17.50 -11.46
C ASP A 169 -5.46 -16.13 -11.08
N ASP A 170 -6.27 -15.20 -10.57
CA ASP A 170 -5.92 -13.80 -10.30
C ASP A 170 -4.56 -13.64 -9.62
N VAL A 171 -3.64 -12.84 -10.19
CA VAL A 171 -2.35 -12.49 -9.58
C VAL A 171 -2.54 -11.33 -8.61
N THR A 172 -2.94 -11.66 -7.41
CA THR A 172 -3.35 -10.69 -6.37
C THR A 172 -2.21 -9.80 -5.88
N LYS A 173 -0.97 -10.30 -5.94
CA LYS A 173 0.20 -9.54 -5.51
C LYS A 173 1.43 -9.89 -6.33
N VAL A 174 2.17 -8.87 -6.75
CA VAL A 174 3.55 -8.96 -7.24
C VAL A 174 4.44 -8.14 -6.33
N CYS A 175 5.67 -8.61 -6.09
CA CYS A 175 6.61 -7.95 -5.20
C CYS A 175 8.06 -8.22 -5.63
N PHE A 176 8.79 -7.20 -6.07
CA PHE A 176 10.22 -7.32 -6.34
C PHE A 176 10.99 -7.53 -5.04
N HIS A 177 12.09 -8.25 -5.15
CA HIS A 177 13.01 -8.41 -4.04
C HIS A 177 13.65 -7.06 -3.68
N PRO A 178 13.70 -6.70 -2.38
CA PRO A 178 14.13 -5.36 -1.95
C PRO A 178 15.54 -4.97 -2.37
N ASN A 179 16.46 -5.94 -2.51
CA ASN A 179 17.87 -5.68 -2.78
C ASN A 179 18.38 -6.31 -4.09
N LYS A 180 17.59 -7.18 -4.75
CA LYS A 180 17.97 -7.89 -5.98
C LYS A 180 16.92 -7.60 -7.06
N PRO A 181 17.23 -6.67 -7.99
CA PRO A 181 16.23 -6.19 -8.95
C PRO A 181 15.76 -7.24 -9.96
N HIS A 182 16.44 -8.37 -10.04
CA HIS A 182 16.11 -9.49 -10.93
C HIS A 182 15.23 -10.56 -10.27
N LEU A 183 15.01 -10.50 -8.95
CA LEU A 183 14.14 -11.44 -8.27
C LEU A 183 12.75 -10.83 -8.08
N LEU A 184 11.72 -11.59 -8.43
CA LEU A 184 10.31 -11.24 -8.29
C LEU A 184 9.57 -12.37 -7.61
N ALA A 185 8.66 -12.05 -6.69
CA ALA A 185 7.65 -12.98 -6.20
C ALA A 185 6.26 -12.57 -6.71
N SER A 186 5.42 -13.55 -7.04
CA SER A 186 4.00 -13.37 -7.34
C SER A 186 3.15 -14.30 -6.49
N GLY A 187 1.97 -13.84 -6.11
CA GLY A 187 0.98 -14.64 -5.38
C GLY A 187 -0.37 -14.57 -6.08
N SER A 188 -1.08 -15.70 -6.11
CA SER A 188 -2.33 -15.83 -6.85
C SER A 188 -3.43 -16.51 -6.04
N THR A 189 -4.66 -16.28 -6.45
CA THR A 189 -5.83 -16.98 -5.92
C THR A 189 -5.83 -18.48 -6.25
N ASP A 190 -4.95 -18.94 -7.14
CA ASP A 190 -4.70 -20.36 -7.38
C ASP A 190 -3.98 -21.07 -6.19
N GLY A 191 -3.60 -20.32 -5.17
CA GLY A 191 -2.95 -20.80 -3.95
C GLY A 191 -1.43 -20.87 -4.04
N LEU A 192 -0.84 -20.44 -5.15
CA LEU A 192 0.60 -20.51 -5.36
C LEU A 192 1.29 -19.16 -5.09
N VAL A 193 2.50 -19.25 -4.55
CA VAL A 193 3.48 -18.16 -4.52
C VAL A 193 4.66 -18.60 -5.34
N ASN A 194 4.91 -17.94 -6.46
CA ASN A 194 5.99 -18.21 -7.38
C ASN A 194 7.11 -17.19 -7.22
N VAL A 195 8.35 -17.65 -7.31
CA VAL A 195 9.56 -16.80 -7.26
C VAL A 195 10.32 -16.99 -8.56
N PHE A 196 10.68 -15.85 -9.19
CA PHE A 196 11.33 -15.82 -10.49
C PHE A 196 12.68 -15.10 -10.44
N ASP A 197 13.67 -15.61 -11.19
CA ASP A 197 14.84 -14.85 -11.65
C ASP A 197 14.56 -14.35 -13.08
N ILE A 198 14.21 -13.08 -13.21
CA ILE A 198 13.85 -12.49 -14.51
C ILE A 198 15.05 -12.17 -15.42
N ASN A 199 16.28 -12.58 -15.05
CA ASN A 199 17.42 -12.56 -15.95
C ASN A 199 17.40 -13.72 -16.93
N GLU A 200 16.60 -14.75 -16.68
CA GLU A 200 16.49 -15.93 -17.53
C GLU A 200 15.67 -15.61 -18.81
N ASP A 201 15.97 -16.36 -19.87
CA ASP A 201 15.47 -16.05 -21.21
C ASP A 201 13.97 -16.35 -21.43
N ASN A 202 13.37 -17.19 -20.58
CA ASN A 202 11.97 -17.61 -20.67
C ASN A 202 11.36 -17.87 -19.30
N GLU A 203 10.03 -17.95 -19.24
CA GLU A 203 9.24 -18.10 -18.01
C GLU A 203 9.58 -19.40 -17.25
N GLU A 204 9.71 -20.52 -17.98
CA GLU A 204 10.02 -21.82 -17.37
C GLU A 204 11.38 -21.82 -16.68
N SER A 205 12.41 -21.27 -17.33
CA SER A 205 13.75 -21.13 -16.73
C SER A 205 13.80 -20.09 -15.62
N ALA A 206 12.98 -19.04 -15.71
CA ALA A 206 12.90 -17.99 -14.72
C ALA A 206 12.25 -18.46 -13.40
N LEU A 207 11.40 -19.48 -13.43
CA LEU A 207 10.72 -20.00 -12.26
C LEU A 207 11.70 -20.73 -11.33
N VAL A 208 12.12 -20.07 -10.24
CA VAL A 208 13.11 -20.57 -9.29
C VAL A 208 12.48 -21.44 -8.22
N SER A 209 11.29 -21.06 -7.74
CA SER A 209 10.59 -21.76 -6.64
C SER A 209 9.09 -21.55 -6.71
N THR A 210 8.34 -22.58 -6.36
CA THR A 210 6.89 -22.54 -6.14
C THR A 210 6.56 -22.99 -4.74
N CYS A 211 5.84 -22.15 -3.99
CA CYS A 211 5.33 -22.41 -2.65
C CYS A 211 3.80 -22.55 -2.71
N ASN A 212 3.25 -23.57 -2.04
CA ASN A 212 1.81 -23.79 -1.99
C ASN A 212 1.26 -23.37 -0.60
N SER A 213 0.26 -22.48 -0.60
CA SER A 213 -0.41 -21.99 0.60
C SER A 213 -1.66 -22.80 0.97
N ASP A 214 -2.09 -23.75 0.10
CA ASP A 214 -3.32 -24.53 0.21
C ASP A 214 -4.62 -23.67 0.22
N SER A 215 -4.54 -22.36 -0.01
CA SER A 215 -5.67 -21.44 -0.10
C SER A 215 -5.33 -20.23 -0.96
N SER A 216 -6.35 -19.51 -1.43
CA SER A 216 -6.21 -18.29 -2.24
C SER A 216 -5.33 -17.25 -1.60
N VAL A 217 -4.22 -16.86 -2.26
CA VAL A 217 -3.29 -15.86 -1.75
C VAL A 217 -3.87 -14.46 -1.89
N SER A 218 -3.84 -13.66 -0.83
CA SER A 218 -4.28 -12.26 -0.81
C SER A 218 -3.13 -11.26 -0.71
N PHE A 219 -2.02 -11.66 -0.10
CA PHE A 219 -0.85 -10.81 0.13
C PHE A 219 0.42 -11.66 0.19
N ILE A 220 1.54 -11.10 -0.32
CA ILE A 220 2.87 -11.69 -0.20
C ILE A 220 3.90 -10.63 0.19
N GLY A 221 5.03 -11.07 0.74
CA GLY A 221 6.18 -10.21 0.97
C GLY A 221 7.45 -10.98 1.23
N TRP A 222 8.57 -10.28 1.10
CA TRP A 222 9.89 -10.79 1.37
C TRP A 222 10.26 -10.58 2.85
N ALA A 223 11.00 -11.53 3.41
CA ALA A 223 11.43 -11.48 4.80
C ALA A 223 12.76 -12.21 5.02
N GLY A 224 13.21 -12.18 6.28
CA GLY A 224 14.43 -12.85 6.71
C GLY A 224 15.71 -12.14 6.29
N LYS A 225 16.83 -12.61 6.83
CA LYS A 225 18.12 -12.04 6.54
C LYS A 225 18.40 -12.10 5.04
N ASP A 226 18.81 -10.97 4.48
CA ASP A 226 19.07 -10.81 3.04
C ASP A 226 17.83 -11.13 2.16
N TYR A 227 16.63 -11.17 2.77
CA TYR A 227 15.35 -11.43 2.11
C TYR A 227 15.26 -12.79 1.38
N TRP A 228 15.88 -13.84 1.95
CA TRP A 228 15.78 -15.19 1.44
C TRP A 228 14.59 -15.99 2.01
N GLN A 229 13.56 -15.28 2.43
CA GLN A 229 12.33 -15.87 2.93
C GLN A 229 11.14 -15.14 2.30
N VAL A 230 10.06 -15.89 2.05
CA VAL A 230 8.81 -15.36 1.50
C VAL A 230 7.67 -15.77 2.41
N TYR A 231 6.74 -14.88 2.64
CA TYR A 231 5.50 -15.17 3.36
C TYR A 231 4.30 -14.78 2.52
N CYS A 232 3.16 -15.43 2.80
CA CYS A 232 1.88 -15.02 2.24
C CYS A 232 0.80 -15.01 3.30
N MET A 233 -0.28 -14.31 2.97
CA MET A 233 -1.58 -14.35 3.63
C MET A 233 -2.61 -14.83 2.64
N THR A 234 -3.65 -15.49 3.13
CA THR A 234 -4.72 -16.01 2.29
C THR A 234 -6.05 -15.31 2.57
N HIS A 235 -7.02 -15.46 1.65
CA HIS A 235 -8.36 -14.92 1.85
C HIS A 235 -9.14 -15.61 2.99
N ASP A 236 -8.69 -16.78 3.43
CA ASP A 236 -9.23 -17.47 4.59
C ASP A 236 -8.59 -17.03 5.92
N GLU A 237 -7.81 -15.92 5.89
CA GLU A 237 -7.02 -15.41 7.00
C GLU A 237 -5.90 -16.37 7.45
N GLY A 238 -5.41 -17.18 6.52
CA GLY A 238 -4.25 -18.05 6.71
C GLY A 238 -2.94 -17.28 6.58
N PHE A 239 -1.88 -17.87 7.13
CA PHE A 239 -0.51 -17.33 7.07
C PHE A 239 0.47 -18.45 6.78
N CYS A 240 1.30 -18.28 5.74
CA CYS A 240 2.36 -19.21 5.38
C CYS A 240 3.71 -18.49 5.29
N TYR A 241 4.79 -19.20 5.63
CA TYR A 241 6.14 -18.66 5.65
C TYR A 241 7.14 -19.71 5.23
N TRP A 242 8.01 -19.39 4.26
CA TRP A 242 8.95 -20.32 3.65
C TRP A 242 10.36 -19.76 3.62
N ASP A 243 11.34 -20.66 3.71
CA ASP A 243 12.76 -20.40 3.51
C ASP A 243 13.17 -20.82 2.10
N LEU A 244 13.80 -19.91 1.38
CA LEU A 244 14.28 -20.09 0.00
C LEU A 244 15.80 -20.26 -0.09
N THR A 245 16.51 -20.39 1.02
CA THR A 245 17.99 -20.49 1.03
C THR A 245 18.52 -21.76 0.33
N GLN A 246 17.69 -22.78 0.17
CA GLN A 246 18.02 -24.04 -0.49
C GLN A 246 17.34 -24.13 -1.87
N LEU A 247 17.63 -23.17 -2.75
CA LEU A 247 17.06 -23.13 -4.12
C LEU A 247 17.46 -24.34 -4.99
N ASP A 248 18.53 -25.06 -4.63
CA ASP A 248 18.96 -26.31 -5.32
C ASP A 248 18.08 -27.53 -4.96
N SER A 249 17.17 -27.41 -3.99
CA SER A 249 16.19 -28.43 -3.68
C SER A 249 14.86 -28.09 -4.36
N GLU A 250 14.23 -29.06 -5.02
CA GLU A 250 12.94 -28.88 -5.72
C GLU A 250 11.78 -28.36 -4.82
N LYS A 251 12.02 -28.13 -3.53
CA LYS A 251 11.01 -27.65 -2.57
C LYS A 251 11.59 -26.65 -1.59
N SER A 252 10.94 -25.50 -1.49
CA SER A 252 11.13 -24.55 -0.40
C SER A 252 10.82 -25.17 0.96
N THR A 253 11.56 -24.80 2.00
CA THR A 253 11.31 -25.28 3.37
C THR A 253 10.18 -24.46 4.00
N THR A 254 9.08 -25.10 4.35
CA THR A 254 8.00 -24.45 5.12
C THR A 254 8.46 -24.22 6.55
N LEU A 255 8.53 -22.96 6.96
CA LEU A 255 8.84 -22.52 8.33
C LEU A 255 7.59 -22.49 9.21
N LEU A 256 6.47 -21.97 8.66
CA LEU A 256 5.21 -21.85 9.36
C LEU A 256 4.04 -21.97 8.38
N HIS A 257 3.00 -22.70 8.78
CA HIS A 257 1.74 -22.80 8.05
C HIS A 257 0.58 -22.78 9.05
N ILE A 258 -0.22 -21.74 9.03
CA ILE A 258 -1.40 -21.54 9.86
C ILE A 258 -2.59 -21.32 8.92
N PRO A 259 -3.53 -22.27 8.86
CA PRO A 259 -4.70 -22.17 7.96
C PRO A 259 -5.63 -21.01 8.27
N ASP A 260 -5.77 -20.63 9.55
CA ASP A 260 -6.58 -19.50 10.01
C ASP A 260 -5.98 -18.90 11.29
N VAL A 261 -5.47 -17.67 11.18
CA VAL A 261 -4.85 -16.94 12.30
C VAL A 261 -5.86 -16.55 13.38
N ARG A 262 -7.14 -16.44 13.05
CA ARG A 262 -8.22 -16.14 14.01
C ARG A 262 -8.39 -17.22 15.07
N GLY A 263 -7.96 -18.45 14.77
CA GLY A 263 -7.96 -19.58 15.70
C GLY A 263 -6.75 -19.65 16.64
N VAL A 264 -5.75 -18.76 16.45
CA VAL A 264 -4.53 -18.79 17.28
C VAL A 264 -4.81 -18.22 18.66
N GLU A 265 -4.40 -18.96 19.72
CA GLU A 265 -4.60 -18.55 21.09
C GLU A 265 -3.97 -17.17 21.37
N ASN A 266 -4.67 -16.33 22.11
CA ASN A 266 -4.29 -14.95 22.48
C ASN A 266 -4.21 -13.93 21.34
N ILE A 267 -4.49 -14.30 20.09
CA ILE A 267 -4.61 -13.37 18.97
C ILE A 267 -6.10 -13.12 18.72
N LYS A 268 -6.49 -11.84 18.71
CA LYS A 268 -7.86 -11.42 18.39
C LYS A 268 -7.81 -10.48 17.19
N LEU A 269 -8.33 -10.94 16.08
CA LEU A 269 -8.49 -10.17 14.84
C LEU A 269 -9.70 -10.71 14.07
N ASP A 270 -10.23 -9.89 13.17
CA ASP A 270 -11.29 -10.30 12.24
C ASP A 270 -10.68 -10.66 10.87
N TYR A 271 -9.57 -9.98 10.48
CA TYR A 271 -8.91 -10.15 9.19
C TYR A 271 -7.42 -9.78 9.27
N LEU A 272 -6.64 -10.24 8.28
CA LEU A 272 -5.24 -9.85 8.08
C LEU A 272 -5.16 -8.65 7.14
N ILE A 273 -4.31 -7.66 7.48
CA ILE A 273 -4.10 -6.46 6.67
C ILE A 273 -2.88 -6.63 5.77
N GLY A 274 -1.81 -7.19 6.30
CA GLY A 274 -0.55 -7.37 5.60
C GLY A 274 0.61 -7.65 6.56
N GLY A 275 1.81 -7.76 6.03
CA GLY A 275 3.01 -8.01 6.81
C GLY A 275 4.16 -7.11 6.42
N VAL A 276 5.15 -6.99 7.30
CA VAL A 276 6.37 -6.24 7.07
C VAL A 276 7.55 -6.87 7.80
N TYR A 277 8.64 -7.05 7.08
CA TYR A 277 9.90 -7.46 7.68
C TYR A 277 10.69 -6.22 8.14
N HIS A 278 11.04 -6.20 9.40
CA HIS A 278 11.77 -5.09 10.03
C HIS A 278 13.26 -5.42 10.15
N GLU A 279 14.06 -4.93 9.19
CA GLU A 279 15.49 -5.25 9.06
C GLU A 279 16.33 -5.00 10.33
N LYS A 280 16.11 -3.85 10.99
CA LYS A 280 16.92 -3.45 12.18
C LYS A 280 16.83 -4.43 13.34
N VAL A 281 15.77 -5.22 13.39
CA VAL A 281 15.53 -6.18 14.47
C VAL A 281 15.44 -7.61 13.98
N ASP A 282 15.56 -7.80 12.67
CA ASP A 282 15.51 -9.11 12.00
C ASP A 282 14.23 -9.88 12.37
N LYS A 283 13.05 -9.24 12.17
CA LYS A 283 11.76 -9.76 12.56
C LYS A 283 10.70 -9.50 11.51
N LEU A 284 9.85 -10.49 11.26
CA LEU A 284 8.65 -10.35 10.47
C LEU A 284 7.47 -10.02 11.39
N PHE A 285 6.74 -8.97 11.05
CA PHE A 285 5.51 -8.55 11.73
C PHE A 285 4.32 -8.68 10.80
N VAL A 286 3.21 -9.14 11.36
CA VAL A 286 1.91 -9.29 10.72
C VAL A 286 0.95 -8.31 11.37
N PHE A 287 0.22 -7.56 10.55
CA PHE A 287 -0.85 -6.66 10.97
C PHE A 287 -2.20 -7.33 10.77
N GLY A 288 -2.97 -7.40 11.84
CA GLY A 288 -4.36 -7.80 11.80
C GLY A 288 -5.29 -6.64 12.11
N GLY A 289 -6.51 -6.70 11.62
CA GLY A 289 -7.53 -5.70 11.85
C GLY A 289 -8.76 -6.27 12.54
N MET A 290 -9.52 -5.37 13.16
CA MET A 290 -10.87 -5.61 13.63
C MET A 290 -11.83 -4.69 12.89
N SER A 291 -13.07 -5.12 12.68
CA SER A 291 -14.15 -4.32 12.09
C SER A 291 -14.43 -3.01 12.84
N THR A 292 -14.00 -2.93 14.10
CA THR A 292 -14.05 -1.73 14.95
C THR A 292 -12.97 -0.69 14.66
N GLY A 293 -12.02 -0.98 13.73
CA GLY A 293 -10.90 -0.12 13.40
C GLY A 293 -9.67 -0.30 14.28
N CYS A 294 -9.66 -1.29 15.19
CA CYS A 294 -8.47 -1.65 15.96
C CYS A 294 -7.47 -2.40 15.07
N ILE A 295 -6.17 -2.17 15.31
CA ILE A 295 -5.07 -2.81 14.59
C ILE A 295 -4.24 -3.59 15.60
N CYS A 296 -4.05 -4.88 15.39
CA CYS A 296 -3.15 -5.68 16.20
C CYS A 296 -1.84 -5.94 15.46
N LEU A 297 -0.75 -5.96 16.20
CA LEU A 297 0.58 -6.35 15.75
C LEU A 297 0.92 -7.71 16.29
N ILE A 298 1.40 -8.57 15.40
CA ILE A 298 1.77 -9.96 15.67
C ILE A 298 3.21 -10.14 15.18
N GLU A 299 4.07 -10.71 16.01
CA GLU A 299 5.43 -11.12 15.64
C GLU A 299 5.39 -12.53 15.10
N CYS A 300 5.94 -12.73 13.90
CA CYS A 300 6.15 -14.06 13.35
C CYS A 300 7.49 -14.61 13.82
N CYS A 301 7.45 -15.72 14.53
CA CYS A 301 8.60 -16.54 14.88
C CYS A 301 8.64 -17.78 13.98
N ALA A 302 9.77 -18.52 13.98
CA ALA A 302 9.97 -19.67 13.08
C ALA A 302 8.86 -20.76 13.20
N HIS A 303 8.15 -20.83 14.32
CA HIS A 303 7.17 -21.89 14.56
C HIS A 303 5.84 -21.40 15.16
N GLU A 304 5.67 -20.10 15.37
CA GLU A 304 4.48 -19.55 16.04
C GLU A 304 4.28 -18.06 15.73
N LEU A 305 3.05 -17.61 15.92
CA LEU A 305 2.68 -16.20 15.91
C LEU A 305 2.48 -15.70 17.34
N ASN A 306 3.15 -14.59 17.68
CA ASN A 306 3.09 -14.01 19.03
C ASN A 306 2.42 -12.64 19.01
N PHE A 307 1.39 -12.46 19.81
CA PHE A 307 0.76 -11.16 20.00
C PHE A 307 1.75 -10.15 20.60
N VAL A 308 1.87 -8.99 19.97
CA VAL A 308 2.75 -7.89 20.39
C VAL A 308 1.97 -6.78 21.08
N GLY A 309 0.89 -6.30 20.45
CA GLY A 309 0.10 -5.20 20.96
C GLY A 309 -1.06 -4.82 20.05
N ILE A 310 -1.84 -3.82 20.47
CA ILE A 310 -3.00 -3.32 19.75
C ILE A 310 -3.00 -1.79 19.73
N LEU A 311 -3.29 -1.19 18.57
CA LEU A 311 -3.59 0.23 18.39
C LEU A 311 -5.10 0.44 18.35
N GLN A 312 -5.58 1.37 19.17
CA GLN A 312 -7.01 1.67 19.31
C GLN A 312 -7.29 3.17 19.19
N GLY A 313 -8.53 3.53 18.90
CA GLY A 313 -9.01 4.92 18.87
C GLY A 313 -8.54 5.70 17.65
N GLY A 314 -7.95 5.05 16.67
CA GLY A 314 -7.58 5.64 15.40
C GLY A 314 -8.71 5.60 14.39
N HIS A 315 -8.92 4.44 13.80
CA HIS A 315 -9.96 4.18 12.82
C HIS A 315 -11.30 3.83 13.48
N SER A 316 -12.38 4.04 12.74
CA SER A 316 -13.75 3.68 13.12
C SER A 316 -14.37 2.61 12.21
N ALA A 317 -13.63 2.16 11.20
CA ALA A 317 -14.01 1.14 10.23
C ALA A 317 -12.81 0.26 9.87
N THR A 318 -13.00 -0.67 8.94
CA THR A 318 -11.97 -1.59 8.44
C THR A 318 -10.73 -0.85 7.96
N VAL A 319 -9.56 -1.25 8.46
CA VAL A 319 -8.26 -0.76 7.99
C VAL A 319 -7.82 -1.59 6.79
N ARG A 320 -7.58 -0.95 5.65
CA ARG A 320 -7.28 -1.61 4.38
C ARG A 320 -5.80 -1.64 4.04
N SER A 321 -5.07 -0.64 4.49
CA SER A 321 -3.68 -0.45 4.10
C SER A 321 -2.85 0.15 5.22
N PHE A 322 -1.57 -0.16 5.18
CA PHE A 322 -0.58 0.43 6.07
C PHE A 322 0.77 0.57 5.38
N CYS A 323 1.59 1.47 5.89
CA CYS A 323 2.99 1.57 5.52
C CYS A 323 3.82 1.91 6.75
N TRP A 324 4.78 1.05 7.09
CA TRP A 324 5.71 1.29 8.20
C TRP A 324 6.99 1.94 7.70
N ASN A 325 7.30 3.12 8.21
CA ASN A 325 8.55 3.79 7.92
C ASN A 325 9.66 3.30 8.85
N MET A 326 10.58 2.50 8.31
CA MET A 326 11.70 1.92 9.07
C MET A 326 12.76 2.94 9.51
N VAL A 327 12.71 4.19 9.04
CA VAL A 327 13.69 5.23 9.39
C VAL A 327 13.40 5.79 10.78
N ASP A 328 12.16 6.17 11.03
CA ASP A 328 11.71 6.84 12.27
C ASP A 328 10.66 6.04 13.07
N ASP A 329 10.43 4.78 12.69
CA ASP A 329 9.44 3.87 13.28
C ASP A 329 8.01 4.46 13.31
N SER A 330 7.69 5.35 12.35
CA SER A 330 6.33 5.84 12.16
C SER A 330 5.50 4.87 11.31
N LEU A 331 4.21 4.81 11.58
CA LEU A 331 3.25 3.97 10.87
C LEU A 331 2.17 4.85 10.23
N PHE A 332 1.90 4.61 8.96
CA PHE A 332 0.74 5.17 8.26
C PHE A 332 -0.32 4.09 8.13
N THR A 333 -1.58 4.46 8.34
CA THR A 333 -2.71 3.54 8.17
C THR A 333 -3.85 4.24 7.46
N GLY A 334 -4.57 3.49 6.62
CA GLY A 334 -5.71 3.96 5.87
C GLY A 334 -6.86 2.95 5.93
N GLY A 335 -8.09 3.45 6.03
CA GLY A 335 -9.25 2.62 6.24
C GLY A 335 -10.47 3.02 5.40
N GLU A 336 -11.57 2.31 5.63
CA GLU A 336 -12.88 2.58 5.02
C GLU A 336 -13.59 3.81 5.59
N ASP A 337 -13.06 4.37 6.67
CA ASP A 337 -13.52 5.62 7.27
C ASP A 337 -12.98 6.89 6.59
N ALA A 338 -12.27 6.73 5.46
CA ALA A 338 -11.61 7.78 4.71
C ALA A 338 -10.51 8.54 5.51
N GLU A 339 -10.02 7.97 6.59
CA GLU A 339 -8.98 8.57 7.42
C GLU A 339 -7.59 8.04 7.04
N LEU A 340 -6.65 8.98 6.85
CA LEU A 340 -5.21 8.71 6.81
C LEU A 340 -4.62 9.10 8.16
N LEU A 341 -4.06 8.13 8.87
CA LEU A 341 -3.46 8.35 10.18
C LEU A 341 -1.95 8.20 10.13
N LEU A 342 -1.27 9.10 10.82
CA LEU A 342 0.16 8.99 11.14
C LEU A 342 0.32 8.68 12.62
N TRP A 343 0.91 7.54 12.91
CA TRP A 343 1.28 7.12 14.26
C TRP A 343 2.77 7.31 14.47
N LYS A 344 3.16 7.89 15.60
CA LYS A 344 4.56 8.07 16.00
C LYS A 344 4.79 7.70 17.46
N PRO A 345 5.97 7.16 17.82
CA PRO A 345 6.28 6.88 19.22
C PRO A 345 6.27 8.16 20.07
N GLY A 346 5.50 8.15 21.18
CA GLY A 346 5.42 9.26 22.12
C GLY A 346 4.79 10.55 21.58
N ALA A 347 4.08 10.49 20.48
CA ALA A 347 3.34 11.64 19.94
C ALA A 347 2.16 12.02 20.86
N ILE A 348 1.74 13.27 20.77
CA ILE A 348 0.50 13.77 21.38
C ILE A 348 -0.33 14.39 20.27
N GLU A 349 -1.52 13.85 20.03
CA GLU A 349 -2.46 14.40 19.05
C GLU A 349 -2.82 15.83 19.47
N LYS A 350 -2.45 16.81 18.62
CA LYS A 350 -2.84 18.20 18.85
C LYS A 350 -4.27 18.38 18.37
N ASP A 351 -5.17 18.54 19.30
CA ASP A 351 -6.60 18.78 19.07
C ASP A 351 -6.81 20.04 18.21
N LEU A 352 -7.06 19.87 16.91
CA LEU A 352 -7.34 20.96 15.96
C LEU A 352 -8.79 21.47 16.07
N SER A 353 -9.63 20.82 16.88
CA SER A 353 -11.07 21.11 17.02
C SER A 353 -11.34 22.52 17.60
N LYS A 354 -10.37 23.13 18.30
CA LYS A 354 -10.54 24.46 18.91
C LYS A 354 -10.41 25.65 17.94
N LYS A 355 -9.84 25.45 16.74
CA LYS A 355 -9.68 26.57 15.78
C LYS A 355 -10.85 26.78 14.83
N THR A 356 -11.67 25.77 14.59
CA THR A 356 -12.84 25.87 13.69
C THR A 356 -14.02 26.58 14.34
N SER A 357 -14.23 26.42 15.66
CA SER A 357 -15.32 27.06 16.38
C SER A 357 -15.19 28.58 16.50
N MET A 358 -13.94 29.11 16.53
CA MET A 358 -13.72 30.57 16.61
C MET A 358 -13.94 31.30 15.27
N LYS A 359 -13.74 30.66 14.13
CA LYS A 359 -13.97 31.29 12.81
C LYS A 359 -15.47 31.37 12.45
N VAL A 360 -16.27 30.39 12.84
CA VAL A 360 -17.72 30.41 12.61
C VAL A 360 -18.39 31.48 13.48
N ALA A 361 -17.97 31.68 14.73
CA ALA A 361 -18.52 32.70 15.60
C ALA A 361 -18.21 34.14 15.10
N SER A 362 -17.05 34.38 14.47
CA SER A 362 -16.70 35.71 13.95
C SER A 362 -17.42 36.04 12.64
N SER A 363 -17.78 35.08 11.79
CA SER A 363 -18.53 35.33 10.55
C SER A 363 -20.00 35.60 10.81
N VAL A 364 -20.60 34.97 11.82
CA VAL A 364 -22.00 35.24 12.22
C VAL A 364 -22.13 36.63 12.87
N TYR A 365 -21.12 37.09 13.60
CA TYR A 365 -21.14 38.41 14.23
C TYR A 365 -21.01 39.57 13.22
N GLN A 366 -20.35 39.38 12.10
CA GLN A 366 -20.25 40.37 11.02
C GLN A 366 -21.56 40.45 10.18
N GLN A 367 -22.28 39.36 9.95
CA GLN A 367 -23.52 39.36 9.23
C GLN A 367 -24.65 40.03 10.02
N THR A 368 -24.70 39.91 11.36
CA THR A 368 -25.70 40.56 12.18
C THR A 368 -25.49 42.08 12.28
N LYS A 369 -24.24 42.59 12.21
CA LYS A 369 -23.97 44.03 12.20
C LYS A 369 -24.36 44.71 10.88
N VAL A 370 -24.26 44.06 9.75
CA VAL A 370 -24.66 44.63 8.45
C VAL A 370 -26.17 44.73 8.34
N HIS A 371 -26.92 43.81 8.95
CA HIS A 371 -28.41 43.89 8.93
C HIS A 371 -29.01 44.97 9.83
N GLN A 372 -28.34 45.40 10.91
CA GLN A 372 -28.81 46.48 11.76
C GLN A 372 -28.59 47.88 11.16
N HIS A 373 -27.60 48.04 10.27
CA HIS A 373 -27.38 49.34 9.58
C HIS A 373 -28.34 49.61 8.41
N SER A 374 -28.92 48.58 7.80
CA SER A 374 -29.86 48.74 6.66
C SER A 374 -31.30 49.11 7.09
N LEU A 375 -31.65 48.94 8.36
CA LEU A 375 -33.00 49.23 8.87
C LEU A 375 -33.14 50.65 9.46
N LYS A 376 -32.07 51.45 9.57
CA LYS A 376 -32.12 52.82 10.10
C LYS A 376 -32.22 53.93 9.05
N THR A 377 -32.26 53.62 7.75
CA THR A 377 -32.28 54.65 6.68
C THR A 377 -33.63 54.75 5.94
N LYS A 378 -34.72 54.16 6.45
CA LYS A 378 -36.06 54.32 5.87
C LYS A 378 -37.10 54.88 6.85
N LYS A 379 -36.80 55.97 7.50
CA LYS A 379 -37.84 56.84 8.12
C LYS A 379 -37.34 58.28 8.17
N VAL A 380 -37.43 58.97 7.03
CA VAL A 380 -37.71 60.38 6.91
C VAL A 380 -38.02 60.64 5.43
N LYS A 381 -39.31 60.76 5.07
CA LYS A 381 -39.99 61.82 4.33
C LYS A 381 -41.39 61.38 3.95
N LYS A 382 -42.28 62.08 4.61
CA LYS A 382 -43.72 62.32 4.42
C LYS A 382 -44.66 61.14 4.49
#